data_ea7173ca3247e09ebbcebd2761d9d00a
#
_entry.id   ea7173ca3247e09ebbcebd2761d9d00a
#
_cell.length_a   1.000
_cell.length_b   1.000
_cell.length_c   1.000
_cell.angle_alpha   90.00
_cell.angle_beta   90.00
_cell.angle_gamma   90.00
#
_symmetry.space_group_name_H-M   'P 1'
#
loop_
_entity.id
_entity.type
_entity.pdbx_description
1 polymer ?
#
loop_
_entity_poly.entity_id
_entity_poly.type
_entity_poly.pdbx_seq_one_letter_code
_entity_poly.pdbx_strand_id
1 'polypeptide(L)'
;MKKASFLSWLLFFLLLSTNLIAQPKPGADYFKGKWNVLIKGTPNGDTRMIVLLENKNDSMTGVILDTTSTEISKISKIQLTDTSATVYFTAQGYDVDLVMNKKDIDHITGSLMSMFEAEGERVKKTQ
;
A
#
# COMPACT_ATOMS: atom_id res chain seq x y z
N MET A 1 13.14 -47.59 27.33
CA MET A 1 13.42 -47.48 25.91
C MET A 1 12.35 -46.74 25.13
N LYS A 2 11.07 -46.99 25.42
CA LYS A 2 9.98 -46.30 24.75
C LYS A 2 9.91 -44.80 25.07
N LYS A 3 10.42 -44.41 26.23
CA LYS A 3 10.42 -43.01 26.66
C LYS A 3 11.37 -42.13 25.86
N ALA A 4 12.49 -42.64 25.38
CA ALA A 4 13.46 -41.89 24.61
C ALA A 4 12.94 -41.55 23.23
N SER A 5 12.20 -42.44 22.59
CA SER A 5 11.64 -42.20 21.27
C SER A 5 10.47 -41.19 21.31
N PHE A 6 9.72 -41.18 22.41
CA PHE A 6 8.65 -40.21 22.60
C PHE A 6 9.20 -38.79 22.78
N LEU A 7 10.27 -38.64 23.54
CA LEU A 7 10.93 -37.36 23.74
C LEU A 7 11.53 -36.81 22.45
N SER A 8 12.10 -37.67 21.62
CA SER A 8 12.65 -37.29 20.34
C SER A 8 11.58 -36.73 19.40
N TRP A 9 10.40 -37.34 19.43
CA TRP A 9 9.29 -36.90 18.59
C TRP A 9 8.73 -35.55 19.06
N LEU A 10 8.67 -35.35 20.36
CA LEU A 10 8.21 -34.08 20.92
C LEU A 10 9.14 -32.93 20.58
N LEU A 11 10.44 -33.17 20.59
CA LEU A 11 11.44 -32.17 20.16
C LEU A 11 11.32 -31.82 18.69
N PHE A 12 11.04 -32.79 17.85
CA PHE A 12 10.84 -32.56 16.42
C PHE A 12 9.60 -31.68 16.15
N PHE A 13 8.53 -31.94 16.92
CA PHE A 13 7.30 -31.14 16.79
C PHE A 13 7.51 -29.70 17.23
N LEU A 14 8.31 -29.47 18.27
CA LEU A 14 8.64 -28.10 18.71
C LEU A 14 9.48 -27.33 17.69
N LEU A 15 10.37 -28.00 16.98
CA LEU A 15 11.18 -27.37 15.95
C LEU A 15 10.34 -26.92 14.74
N LEU A 16 9.29 -27.66 14.42
CA LEU A 16 8.38 -27.29 13.34
C LEU A 16 7.56 -26.04 13.65
N SER A 17 7.25 -25.81 14.93
CA SER A 17 6.46 -24.64 15.32
C SER A 17 7.24 -23.34 15.31
N THR A 18 8.57 -23.38 15.21
CA THR A 18 9.39 -22.17 15.16
C THR A 18 9.56 -21.60 13.75
N ASN A 19 9.01 -22.26 12.74
CA ASN A 19 9.11 -21.83 11.35
C ASN A 19 7.94 -20.96 10.90
N LEU A 20 7.16 -20.44 11.82
CA LEU A 20 6.09 -19.51 11.52
C LEU A 20 6.67 -18.10 11.32
N ILE A 21 7.08 -17.82 10.10
CA ILE A 21 7.54 -16.49 9.73
C ILE A 21 6.32 -15.68 9.35
N ALA A 22 6.21 -14.45 9.88
CA ALA A 22 5.14 -13.55 9.52
C ALA A 22 5.21 -13.28 8.02
N GLN A 23 4.11 -13.51 7.31
CA GLN A 23 4.05 -13.26 5.88
C GLN A 23 3.88 -11.76 5.62
N PRO A 24 4.50 -11.23 4.56
CA PRO A 24 4.29 -9.83 4.19
C PRO A 24 2.82 -9.61 3.82
N LYS A 25 2.33 -8.40 4.05
CA LYS A 25 0.95 -8.04 3.71
C LYS A 25 0.76 -8.13 2.20
N PRO A 26 -0.37 -8.68 1.72
CA PRO A 26 -0.66 -8.72 0.29
C PRO A 26 -0.61 -7.32 -0.33
N GLY A 27 -0.03 -7.21 -1.52
CA GLY A 27 0.02 -5.97 -2.26
C GLY A 27 1.10 -4.98 -1.84
N ALA A 28 1.77 -5.19 -0.70
CA ALA A 28 2.75 -4.22 -0.19
C ALA A 28 3.90 -4.00 -1.16
N ASP A 29 4.42 -5.06 -1.77
CA ASP A 29 5.53 -4.95 -2.72
C ASP A 29 5.13 -4.22 -4.00
N TYR A 30 3.90 -4.40 -4.44
CA TYR A 30 3.43 -3.73 -5.64
C TYR A 30 3.18 -2.25 -5.40
N PHE A 31 2.49 -1.90 -4.30
CA PHE A 31 2.04 -0.53 -4.09
C PHE A 31 3.08 0.38 -3.45
N LYS A 32 4.14 -0.15 -2.86
CA LYS A 32 5.19 0.71 -2.31
C LYS A 32 5.85 1.51 -3.42
N GLY A 33 6.28 2.73 -3.10
CA GLY A 33 6.93 3.62 -4.04
C GLY A 33 6.11 4.88 -4.27
N LYS A 34 6.46 5.57 -5.32
CA LYS A 34 5.87 6.86 -5.65
C LYS A 34 4.99 6.72 -6.89
N TRP A 35 3.76 7.25 -6.81
CA TRP A 35 2.78 7.18 -7.88
C TRP A 35 2.34 8.58 -8.25
N ASN A 36 2.36 8.89 -9.55
CA ASN A 36 1.78 10.12 -10.10
C ASN A 36 0.34 9.81 -10.49
N VAL A 37 -0.63 10.38 -9.77
CA VAL A 37 -2.05 10.06 -9.93
C VAL A 37 -2.78 11.26 -10.49
N LEU A 38 -3.47 11.04 -11.60
CA LEU A 38 -4.33 12.03 -12.24
C LEU A 38 -5.77 11.77 -11.80
N ILE A 39 -6.39 12.79 -11.19
CA ILE A 39 -7.80 12.75 -10.80
C ILE A 39 -8.58 13.54 -11.84
N LYS A 40 -9.54 12.89 -12.47
CA LYS A 40 -10.29 13.46 -13.58
C LYS A 40 -11.62 14.03 -13.15
N GLY A 41 -12.00 15.15 -13.75
CA GLY A 41 -13.35 15.69 -13.64
C GLY A 41 -13.67 16.35 -12.33
N THR A 42 -12.68 16.81 -11.57
CA THR A 42 -12.96 17.58 -10.35
C THR A 42 -13.52 18.96 -10.72
N PRO A 43 -14.18 19.65 -9.77
CA PRO A 43 -14.71 21.00 -10.06
C PRO A 43 -13.67 21.98 -10.56
N ASN A 44 -12.40 21.77 -10.21
CA ASN A 44 -11.29 22.62 -10.67
C ASN A 44 -10.59 22.05 -11.90
N GLY A 45 -11.18 21.06 -12.57
CA GLY A 45 -10.57 20.36 -13.69
C GLY A 45 -9.76 19.17 -13.24
N ASP A 46 -8.98 18.61 -14.15
CA ASP A 46 -8.12 17.48 -13.82
C ASP A 46 -6.98 17.91 -12.91
N THR A 47 -6.73 17.11 -11.87
CA THR A 47 -5.77 17.45 -10.82
C THR A 47 -4.78 16.29 -10.66
N ARG A 48 -3.51 16.62 -10.43
CA ARG A 48 -2.49 15.62 -10.17
C ARG A 48 -2.05 15.65 -8.71
N MET A 49 -1.79 14.46 -8.18
CA MET A 49 -1.18 14.33 -6.86
C MET A 49 -0.15 13.21 -6.90
N ILE A 50 0.83 13.29 -6.03
CA ILE A 50 1.83 12.25 -5.86
C ILE A 50 1.48 11.48 -4.59
N VAL A 51 1.36 10.16 -4.72
CA VAL A 51 1.13 9.27 -3.59
C VAL A 51 2.43 8.53 -3.32
N LEU A 52 3.03 8.77 -2.16
CA LEU A 52 4.26 8.09 -1.75
C LEU A 52 3.92 7.08 -0.67
N LEU A 53 4.14 5.80 -0.97
CA LEU A 53 3.87 4.69 -0.04
C LEU A 53 5.17 4.01 0.33
N GLU A 54 5.38 3.82 1.64
CA GLU A 54 6.58 3.19 2.16
C GLU A 54 6.21 2.05 3.11
N ASN A 55 7.01 1.00 3.10
CA ASN A 55 6.85 -0.11 4.02
C ASN A 55 7.88 0.05 5.14
N LYS A 56 7.41 0.35 6.35
CA LYS A 56 8.26 0.54 7.53
C LYS A 56 7.81 -0.41 8.64
N ASN A 57 8.74 -1.22 9.16
CA ASN A 57 8.45 -2.14 10.28
C ASN A 57 7.21 -3.00 10.02
N ASP A 58 7.13 -3.57 8.82
CA ASP A 58 6.00 -4.41 8.37
C ASP A 58 4.67 -3.67 8.30
N SER A 59 4.71 -2.36 8.31
CA SER A 59 3.52 -1.52 8.19
C SER A 59 3.68 -0.54 7.04
N MET A 60 2.61 -0.40 6.24
CA MET A 60 2.60 0.54 5.13
C MET A 60 2.22 1.92 5.66
N THR A 61 3.04 2.92 5.33
CA THR A 61 2.76 4.32 5.66
C THR A 61 2.93 5.15 4.39
N GLY A 62 2.48 6.38 4.43
CA GLY A 62 2.66 7.23 3.26
C GLY A 62 2.23 8.67 3.46
N VAL A 63 2.48 9.44 2.43
CA VAL A 63 2.11 10.85 2.37
C VAL A 63 1.59 11.19 0.99
N ILE A 64 0.79 12.24 0.91
CA ILE A 64 0.35 12.83 -0.34
C ILE A 64 1.20 14.07 -0.58
N LEU A 65 1.76 14.17 -1.77
CA LEU A 65 2.59 15.30 -2.19
C LEU A 65 1.91 16.00 -3.36
N ASP A 66 2.23 17.28 -3.53
CA ASP A 66 1.85 17.97 -4.77
C ASP A 66 2.88 17.66 -5.88
N THR A 67 2.69 18.24 -7.05
CA THR A 67 3.57 17.97 -8.19
C THR A 67 4.98 18.57 -8.03
N THR A 68 5.19 19.42 -7.02
CA THR A 68 6.51 19.95 -6.68
C THR A 68 7.21 19.10 -5.60
N SER A 69 6.59 17.98 -5.20
CA SER A 69 7.07 17.09 -4.14
C SER A 69 6.97 17.68 -2.73
N THR A 70 6.09 18.66 -2.56
CA THR A 70 5.80 19.24 -1.24
C THR A 70 4.68 18.43 -0.58
N GLU A 71 4.86 18.05 0.67
CA GLU A 71 3.86 17.28 1.42
C GLU A 71 2.63 18.14 1.67
N ILE A 72 1.45 17.62 1.26
CA ILE A 72 0.18 18.30 1.51
C ILE A 72 -0.69 17.55 2.52
N SER A 73 -0.46 16.27 2.73
CA SER A 73 -1.20 15.49 3.72
C SER A 73 -0.47 14.20 4.05
N LYS A 74 -0.63 13.76 5.30
CA LYS A 74 -0.20 12.42 5.70
C LYS A 74 -1.35 11.44 5.49
N ILE A 75 -0.99 10.24 5.05
CA ILE A 75 -1.97 9.17 4.92
C ILE A 75 -2.22 8.61 6.31
N SER A 76 -3.48 8.60 6.73
CA SER A 76 -3.86 8.16 8.06
C SER A 76 -4.09 6.65 8.15
N LYS A 77 -4.47 6.02 7.02
CA LYS A 77 -4.78 4.61 6.98
C LYS A 77 -4.59 4.08 5.56
N ILE A 78 -4.10 2.85 5.46
CA ILE A 78 -3.95 2.17 4.16
C ILE A 78 -4.53 0.77 4.32
N GLN A 79 -5.46 0.42 3.42
CA GLN A 79 -6.01 -0.93 3.34
C GLN A 79 -5.51 -1.58 2.07
N LEU A 80 -4.87 -2.74 2.21
CA LEU A 80 -4.27 -3.46 1.10
C LEU A 80 -4.99 -4.77 0.83
N THR A 81 -5.15 -5.08 -0.44
CA THR A 81 -5.44 -6.43 -0.92
C THR A 81 -4.35 -6.80 -1.94
N ASP A 82 -4.43 -7.99 -2.53
CA ASP A 82 -3.48 -8.39 -3.57
C ASP A 82 -3.48 -7.45 -4.77
N THR A 83 -4.63 -6.84 -5.06
CA THR A 83 -4.82 -6.08 -6.30
C THR A 83 -5.23 -4.64 -6.07
N SER A 84 -5.44 -4.22 -4.83
CA SER A 84 -5.88 -2.84 -4.56
C SER A 84 -5.26 -2.28 -3.29
N ALA A 85 -5.16 -0.95 -3.26
CA ALA A 85 -4.81 -0.20 -2.07
C ALA A 85 -5.80 0.94 -1.95
N THR A 86 -6.37 1.10 -0.76
CA THR A 86 -7.19 2.27 -0.45
C THR A 86 -6.44 3.10 0.56
N VAL A 87 -6.18 4.35 0.21
CA VAL A 87 -5.46 5.27 1.08
C VAL A 87 -6.43 6.35 1.58
N TYR A 88 -6.35 6.63 2.88
CA TYR A 88 -7.21 7.60 3.55
C TYR A 88 -6.37 8.77 4.03
N PHE A 89 -6.81 9.97 3.70
CA PHE A 89 -6.11 11.19 4.11
C PHE A 89 -7.10 12.33 4.22
N THR A 90 -6.64 13.47 4.73
CA THR A 90 -7.47 14.66 4.87
C THR A 90 -6.94 15.72 3.90
N ALA A 91 -7.82 16.29 3.12
CA ALA A 91 -7.49 17.37 2.19
C ALA A 91 -8.50 18.49 2.35
N GLN A 92 -8.04 19.71 2.59
CA GLN A 92 -8.88 20.90 2.74
C GLN A 92 -9.99 20.71 3.78
N GLY A 93 -9.70 20.00 4.88
CA GLY A 93 -10.65 19.75 5.94
C GLY A 93 -11.61 18.60 5.70
N TYR A 94 -11.51 17.90 4.58
CA TYR A 94 -12.36 16.76 4.25
C TYR A 94 -11.59 15.47 4.34
N ASP A 95 -12.28 14.43 4.83
CA ASP A 95 -11.76 13.07 4.79
C ASP A 95 -11.90 12.52 3.38
N VAL A 96 -10.81 12.02 2.83
CA VAL A 96 -10.74 11.59 1.43
C VAL A 96 -10.25 10.16 1.39
N ASP A 97 -10.83 9.35 0.51
CA ASP A 97 -10.32 8.02 0.21
C ASP A 97 -10.00 7.91 -1.28
N LEU A 98 -8.83 7.38 -1.55
CA LEU A 98 -8.36 7.10 -2.91
C LEU A 98 -8.18 5.60 -3.06
N VAL A 99 -8.95 5.01 -3.97
CA VAL A 99 -8.80 3.60 -4.32
C VAL A 99 -7.84 3.49 -5.48
N MET A 100 -6.83 2.63 -5.33
CA MET A 100 -5.83 2.35 -6.35
C MET A 100 -5.92 0.87 -6.70
N ASN A 101 -6.33 0.56 -7.92
CA ASN A 101 -6.44 -0.81 -8.40
C ASN A 101 -5.29 -1.12 -9.36
N LYS A 102 -4.66 -2.25 -9.17
CA LYS A 102 -3.58 -2.70 -10.04
C LYS A 102 -4.10 -2.89 -11.46
N LYS A 103 -3.46 -2.23 -12.42
CA LYS A 103 -3.75 -2.40 -13.84
C LYS A 103 -2.66 -3.22 -14.52
N ASP A 104 -1.43 -2.77 -14.40
CA ASP A 104 -0.25 -3.49 -14.85
C ASP A 104 0.92 -3.14 -13.92
N ILE A 105 2.14 -3.48 -14.31
CA ILE A 105 3.29 -3.35 -13.40
C ILE A 105 3.55 -1.90 -12.98
N ASP A 106 3.24 -0.93 -13.83
CA ASP A 106 3.55 0.48 -13.60
C ASP A 106 2.31 1.38 -13.57
N HIS A 107 1.11 0.82 -13.72
CA HIS A 107 -0.12 1.61 -13.83
C HIS A 107 -1.18 1.13 -12.87
N ILE A 108 -1.93 2.10 -12.34
CA ILE A 108 -3.11 1.82 -11.52
C ILE A 108 -4.30 2.62 -12.07
N THR A 109 -5.48 2.10 -11.82
CA THR A 109 -6.73 2.83 -12.04
C THR A 109 -7.51 2.84 -10.74
N GLY A 110 -8.44 3.76 -10.59
CA GLY A 110 -9.23 3.79 -9.37
C GLY A 110 -10.16 4.97 -9.32
N SER A 111 -10.43 5.42 -8.11
CA SER A 111 -11.36 6.52 -7.90
C SER A 111 -11.02 7.28 -6.63
N LEU A 112 -11.33 8.57 -6.65
CA LEU A 112 -11.24 9.44 -5.49
C LEU A 112 -12.66 9.66 -4.95
N MET A 113 -12.88 9.30 -3.69
CA MET A 113 -14.17 9.47 -3.01
C MET A 113 -15.34 8.80 -3.75
N SER A 114 -15.06 7.76 -4.54
CA SER A 114 -16.04 7.06 -5.39
C SER A 114 -16.76 7.97 -6.39
N MET A 115 -16.27 9.19 -6.59
CA MET A 115 -16.89 10.17 -7.48
C MET A 115 -16.03 10.50 -8.69
N PHE A 116 -14.72 10.55 -8.51
CA PHE A 116 -13.80 11.00 -9.55
C PHE A 116 -12.91 9.86 -9.99
N GLU A 117 -12.77 9.68 -11.29
CA GLU A 117 -11.92 8.66 -11.84
C GLU A 117 -10.45 9.01 -11.62
N ALA A 118 -9.64 8.00 -11.30
CA ALA A 118 -8.21 8.17 -11.06
C ALA A 118 -7.40 7.25 -11.95
N GLU A 119 -6.29 7.75 -12.45
CA GLU A 119 -5.30 6.97 -13.19
C GLU A 119 -3.92 7.31 -12.63
N GLY A 120 -3.11 6.29 -12.37
CA GLY A 120 -1.79 6.52 -11.81
C GLY A 120 -0.71 5.79 -12.56
N GLU A 121 0.47 6.36 -12.52
CA GLU A 121 1.67 5.79 -13.11
C GLU A 121 2.80 5.82 -12.08
N ARG A 122 3.54 4.72 -12.02
CA ARG A 122 4.69 4.62 -11.11
C ARG A 122 5.77 5.61 -11.52
N VAL A 123 6.24 6.40 -10.57
CA VAL A 123 7.37 7.30 -10.81
C VAL A 123 8.64 6.47 -10.66
N LYS A 124 9.40 6.37 -11.74
CA LYS A 124 10.66 5.65 -11.73
C LYS A 124 11.76 6.59 -11.26
N LYS A 125 12.70 6.04 -10.49
CA LYS A 125 13.83 6.84 -10.06
C LYS A 125 14.66 7.22 -11.28
N THR A 126 14.81 8.51 -11.51
CA THR A 126 15.78 9.02 -12.46
C THR A 126 17.11 9.19 -11.75
N GLN A 127 18.17 8.86 -12.43
CA GLN A 127 19.51 9.03 -11.90
C GLN A 127 20.21 10.23 -12.47
#